data_44cfeb9c122946a943ce40d7c9afb265
#
_entry.id   44cfeb9c122946a943ce40d7c9afb265
#
_cell.length_a   1.000
_cell.length_b   1.000
_cell.length_c   1.000
_cell.angle_alpha   90.00
_cell.angle_beta   90.00
_cell.angle_gamma   90.00
#
_symmetry.space_group_name_H-M   'P 1'
#
loop_
_entity.id
_entity.type
_entity.pdbx_description
1 polymer ?
#
loop_
_entity_poly.entity_id
_entity_poly.type
_entity_poly.pdbx_seq_one_letter_code
_entity_poly.pdbx_strand_id
1 'polypeptide(L)'
;MISKRRKRRRAIAVLLGLAALEVPALAGPPPPCPPRWRGLVGSYGEGSETVLILERDGRLEALIEPPSSHPLEELGADRFRVTAGPRAGRVVAFVRDTDGVGTSVGLDGAAPLPRRDRGFSGLVFRITPRRPLAALRREALAASAPAEGGTFRPPDLVELVSLDATIRLDVRYATAANFLGTPVYASARAFLQRPAAEALVRAHRRLRGQGYGLLIHDAYRPWWVTKVFWDATPPDKRAFVADPSRGSRHNRGCAVDLTLYRLRDGRAVEMPGVYDEMSERSHPDFPGGTSEQRWHRDLLRAVMEAEGFVVFEVEWWHFDFREWREYPILNLAFERLSARP
;
A
#
# COMPACT_ATOMS: atom_id res chain seq x y z
N MET A 1 31.80 -49.53 -52.51
CA MET A 1 30.49 -49.45 -51.87
C MET A 1 30.63 -48.98 -50.42
N ILE A 2 30.39 -47.71 -50.16
CA ILE A 2 30.51 -47.13 -48.82
C ILE A 2 29.15 -46.62 -48.37
N SER A 3 28.58 -47.32 -47.37
CA SER A 3 27.29 -46.99 -46.79
C SER A 3 27.35 -45.77 -45.86
N LYS A 4 26.59 -44.68 -46.21
CA LYS A 4 26.41 -43.50 -45.36
C LYS A 4 25.29 -43.76 -44.36
N ARG A 5 25.65 -44.02 -43.10
CA ARG A 5 24.69 -44.00 -41.97
C ARG A 5 24.32 -42.55 -41.60
N ARG A 6 23.08 -42.13 -41.82
CA ARG A 6 22.46 -40.89 -41.33
C ARG A 6 22.17 -41.05 -39.82
N LYS A 7 22.88 -40.24 -38.97
CA LYS A 7 22.51 -40.08 -37.55
C LYS A 7 21.29 -39.13 -37.45
N ARG A 8 20.14 -39.68 -37.07
CA ARG A 8 18.97 -38.88 -36.69
C ARG A 8 19.24 -38.27 -35.30
N ARG A 9 19.38 -36.93 -35.20
CA ARG A 9 19.36 -36.20 -33.93
C ARG A 9 17.89 -36.09 -33.48
N ARG A 10 17.55 -36.72 -32.36
CA ARG A 10 16.28 -36.47 -31.65
C ARG A 10 16.42 -35.19 -30.91
N ALA A 11 15.62 -34.17 -31.25
CA ALA A 11 15.44 -32.97 -30.44
C ALA A 11 14.56 -33.32 -29.23
N ILE A 12 15.10 -33.23 -28.04
CA ILE A 12 14.33 -33.32 -26.81
C ILE A 12 13.77 -31.92 -26.56
N ALA A 13 12.45 -31.76 -26.75
CA ALA A 13 11.73 -30.55 -26.32
C ALA A 13 11.58 -30.64 -24.82
N VAL A 14 12.34 -29.81 -24.10
CA VAL A 14 12.14 -29.57 -22.65
C VAL A 14 10.92 -28.66 -22.52
N LEU A 15 9.77 -29.22 -22.21
CA LEU A 15 8.60 -28.50 -21.74
C LEU A 15 8.93 -27.99 -20.29
N LEU A 16 9.37 -26.78 -20.17
CA LEU A 16 9.37 -26.07 -18.90
C LEU A 16 7.91 -25.80 -18.51
N GLY A 17 7.33 -26.71 -17.73
CA GLY A 17 6.07 -26.47 -17.04
C GLY A 17 6.26 -25.32 -16.04
N LEU A 18 5.69 -24.16 -16.33
CA LEU A 18 5.48 -23.13 -15.30
C LEU A 18 4.49 -23.74 -14.30
N ALA A 19 5.00 -24.26 -13.19
CA ALA A 19 4.18 -24.54 -12.01
C ALA A 19 3.57 -23.21 -11.58
N ALA A 20 2.27 -23.06 -11.75
CA ALA A 20 1.53 -21.97 -11.13
C ALA A 20 1.71 -22.14 -9.60
N LEU A 21 2.44 -21.24 -8.99
CA LEU A 21 2.47 -21.14 -7.53
C LEU A 21 1.03 -20.93 -7.07
N GLU A 22 0.47 -21.94 -6.41
CA GLU A 22 -0.84 -21.82 -5.79
C GLU A 22 -0.73 -20.77 -4.71
N VAL A 23 -1.49 -19.68 -4.86
CA VAL A 23 -1.68 -18.72 -3.78
C VAL A 23 -2.35 -19.50 -2.65
N PRO A 24 -1.80 -19.53 -1.42
CA PRO A 24 -2.51 -20.14 -0.32
C PRO A 24 -3.91 -19.49 -0.26
N ALA A 25 -4.94 -20.31 -0.32
CA ALA A 25 -6.31 -19.83 -0.28
C ALA A 25 -6.53 -19.12 1.05
N LEU A 26 -6.55 -17.79 1.00
CA LEU A 26 -7.06 -17.03 2.14
C LEU A 26 -8.50 -17.49 2.38
N ALA A 27 -8.85 -17.71 3.64
CA ALA A 27 -10.24 -17.90 4.00
C ALA A 27 -11.09 -16.77 3.41
N GLY A 28 -12.35 -17.03 3.09
CA GLY A 28 -13.25 -16.01 2.56
C GLY A 28 -13.27 -14.74 3.43
N PRO A 29 -13.81 -13.63 2.91
CA PRO A 29 -13.84 -12.37 3.66
C PRO A 29 -14.54 -12.58 5.01
N PRO A 30 -14.00 -12.02 6.10
CA PRO A 30 -14.62 -12.10 7.40
C PRO A 30 -15.95 -11.33 7.40
N PRO A 31 -16.85 -11.58 8.39
CA PRO A 31 -18.05 -10.77 8.54
C PRO A 31 -17.67 -9.29 8.77
N PRO A 32 -18.49 -8.34 8.29
CA PRO A 32 -18.21 -6.92 8.46
C PRO A 32 -18.26 -6.53 9.94
N CYS A 33 -17.42 -5.58 10.32
CA CYS A 33 -17.44 -4.96 11.64
C CYS A 33 -18.83 -4.39 11.94
N PRO A 34 -19.44 -4.69 13.09
CA PRO A 34 -20.71 -4.10 13.51
C PRO A 34 -20.68 -2.56 13.41
N PRO A 35 -21.66 -1.91 12.74
CA PRO A 35 -21.64 -0.48 12.50
C PRO A 35 -21.44 0.37 13.76
N ARG A 36 -22.03 -0.05 14.89
CA ARG A 36 -21.91 0.63 16.19
C ARG A 36 -20.47 0.68 16.74
N TRP A 37 -19.60 -0.24 16.33
CA TRP A 37 -18.23 -0.31 16.80
C TRP A 37 -17.22 0.33 15.83
N ARG A 38 -17.60 0.47 14.57
CA ARG A 38 -16.70 0.96 13.53
C ARG A 38 -16.05 2.30 13.89
N GLY A 39 -16.83 3.21 14.46
CA GLY A 39 -16.34 4.52 14.90
C GLY A 39 -15.39 4.45 16.11
N LEU A 40 -15.37 3.34 16.86
CA LEU A 40 -14.47 3.16 18.01
C LEU A 40 -13.11 2.60 17.62
N VAL A 41 -13.03 1.86 16.52
CA VAL A 41 -11.77 1.29 16.03
C VAL A 41 -10.79 2.39 15.66
N GLY A 42 -9.59 2.37 16.25
CA GLY A 42 -8.58 3.41 16.03
C GLY A 42 -7.49 3.43 17.09
N SER A 43 -6.55 4.38 16.96
CA SER A 43 -5.45 4.60 17.89
C SER A 43 -5.74 5.77 18.80
N TYR A 44 -5.48 5.61 20.09
CA TYR A 44 -5.72 6.59 21.15
C TYR A 44 -4.48 6.77 22.02
N GLY A 45 -4.23 7.99 22.53
CA GLY A 45 -3.08 8.32 23.35
C GLY A 45 -1.79 8.50 22.56
N GLU A 46 -0.68 8.75 23.24
CA GLU A 46 0.63 9.01 22.65
C GLU A 46 1.74 8.24 23.37
N GLY A 47 2.81 7.93 22.62
CA GLY A 47 4.00 7.28 23.18
C GLY A 47 3.67 5.94 23.84
N SER A 48 4.14 5.75 25.08
CA SER A 48 3.93 4.53 25.87
C SER A 48 2.48 4.34 26.36
N GLU A 49 1.65 5.38 26.31
CA GLU A 49 0.24 5.34 26.72
C GLU A 49 -0.70 5.09 25.52
N THR A 50 -0.19 4.56 24.41
CA THR A 50 -1.01 4.26 23.24
C THR A 50 -1.91 3.05 23.52
N VAL A 51 -3.20 3.23 23.24
CA VAL A 51 -4.20 2.17 23.21
C VAL A 51 -4.72 2.03 21.76
N LEU A 52 -4.60 0.84 21.21
CA LEU A 52 -5.13 0.52 19.90
C LEU A 52 -6.42 -0.29 20.07
N ILE A 53 -7.53 0.24 19.59
CA ILE A 53 -8.82 -0.45 19.53
C ILE A 53 -8.97 -1.03 18.13
N LEU A 54 -9.21 -2.33 18.06
CA LEU A 54 -9.43 -3.07 16.82
C LEU A 54 -10.68 -3.93 16.90
N GLU A 55 -11.20 -4.33 15.77
CA GLU A 55 -12.22 -5.37 15.70
C GLU A 55 -11.56 -6.66 15.17
N ARG A 56 -11.83 -7.79 15.82
CA ARG A 56 -11.41 -9.11 15.40
C ARG A 56 -12.57 -10.09 15.47
N ASP A 57 -12.93 -10.67 14.34
CA ASP A 57 -13.96 -11.71 14.20
C ASP A 57 -15.27 -11.37 14.90
N GLY A 58 -15.74 -10.13 14.74
CA GLY A 58 -16.98 -9.64 15.33
C GLY A 58 -16.88 -9.28 16.81
N ARG A 59 -15.66 -9.04 17.34
CA ARG A 59 -15.42 -8.59 18.72
C ARG A 59 -14.49 -7.40 18.74
N LEU A 60 -14.69 -6.48 19.69
CA LEU A 60 -13.70 -5.44 19.95
C LEU A 60 -12.58 -6.00 20.84
N GLU A 61 -11.37 -5.58 20.54
CA GLU A 61 -10.18 -5.85 21.36
C GLU A 61 -9.44 -4.53 21.60
N ALA A 62 -8.80 -4.41 22.74
CA ALA A 62 -7.85 -3.34 23.06
C ALA A 62 -6.45 -3.93 23.14
N LEU A 63 -5.51 -3.41 22.32
CA LEU A 63 -4.08 -3.61 22.56
C LEU A 63 -3.59 -2.46 23.45
N ILE A 64 -3.23 -2.83 24.67
CA ILE A 64 -2.67 -1.90 25.66
C ILE A 64 -1.30 -2.48 26.00
N GLU A 65 -0.24 -1.70 25.77
CA GLU A 65 1.14 -2.19 25.90
C GLU A 65 1.39 -3.41 24.96
N PRO A 66 1.48 -3.18 23.64
CA PRO A 66 1.66 -4.28 22.69
C PRO A 66 2.80 -5.24 23.07
N PRO A 67 2.63 -6.57 22.88
CA PRO A 67 1.62 -7.19 22.02
C PRO A 67 0.34 -7.68 22.75
N SER A 68 0.09 -7.28 23.98
CA SER A 68 -1.01 -7.83 24.78
C SER A 68 -2.38 -7.40 24.25
N SER A 69 -3.16 -8.36 23.76
CA SER A 69 -4.55 -8.16 23.33
C SER A 69 -5.53 -8.48 24.46
N HIS A 70 -6.51 -7.60 24.64
CA HIS A 70 -7.52 -7.67 25.66
C HIS A 70 -8.91 -7.67 25.04
N PRO A 71 -9.63 -8.80 24.97
CA PRO A 71 -10.99 -8.84 24.46
C PRO A 71 -11.94 -7.99 25.31
N LEU A 72 -12.87 -7.31 24.62
CA LEU A 72 -13.82 -6.38 25.21
C LEU A 72 -15.25 -6.93 25.13
N GLU A 73 -15.95 -6.95 26.28
CA GLU A 73 -17.38 -7.25 26.40
C GLU A 73 -18.17 -5.95 26.54
N GLU A 74 -19.20 -5.76 25.72
CA GLU A 74 -20.04 -4.56 25.74
C GLU A 74 -20.94 -4.58 27.01
N LEU A 75 -20.85 -3.55 27.85
CA LEU A 75 -21.64 -3.36 29.05
C LEU A 75 -22.85 -2.43 28.81
N GLY A 76 -22.81 -1.64 27.76
CA GLY A 76 -23.77 -0.64 27.38
C GLY A 76 -23.16 0.34 26.38
N ALA A 77 -23.90 1.41 26.02
CA ALA A 77 -23.41 2.37 25.06
C ALA A 77 -22.03 2.88 25.45
N ASP A 78 -21.04 2.62 24.58
CA ASP A 78 -19.67 3.13 24.67
C ASP A 78 -18.88 2.72 25.93
N ARG A 79 -19.35 1.69 26.65
CA ARG A 79 -18.65 1.10 27.81
C ARG A 79 -18.43 -0.39 27.63
N PHE A 80 -17.21 -0.84 27.87
CA PHE A 80 -16.79 -2.21 27.66
C PHE A 80 -15.98 -2.71 28.88
N ARG A 81 -16.09 -4.00 29.17
CA ARG A 81 -15.27 -4.68 30.17
C ARG A 81 -14.17 -5.47 29.49
N VAL A 82 -12.95 -5.34 29.96
CA VAL A 82 -11.84 -6.24 29.59
C VAL A 82 -12.13 -7.63 30.20
N THR A 83 -12.20 -8.65 29.34
CA THR A 83 -12.62 -10.01 29.80
C THR A 83 -11.45 -10.94 30.09
N ALA A 84 -10.24 -10.64 29.59
CA ALA A 84 -9.08 -11.50 29.76
C ALA A 84 -7.77 -10.71 29.87
N GLY A 85 -6.72 -11.37 30.35
CA GLY A 85 -5.38 -10.84 30.51
C GLY A 85 -5.16 -10.04 31.79
N PRO A 86 -4.01 -9.39 31.96
CA PRO A 86 -3.65 -8.69 33.21
C PRO A 86 -4.59 -7.53 33.59
N ARG A 87 -5.41 -7.06 32.65
CA ARG A 87 -6.36 -5.96 32.85
C ARG A 87 -7.82 -6.45 32.93
N ALA A 88 -8.05 -7.74 33.12
CA ALA A 88 -9.40 -8.33 33.26
C ALA A 88 -10.22 -7.65 34.37
N GLY A 89 -11.50 -7.39 34.09
CA GLY A 89 -12.41 -6.65 34.96
C GLY A 89 -12.38 -5.14 34.81
N ARG A 90 -11.37 -4.56 34.19
CA ARG A 90 -11.27 -3.12 33.93
C ARG A 90 -12.32 -2.65 32.93
N VAL A 91 -12.74 -1.38 33.08
CA VAL A 91 -13.75 -0.77 32.19
C VAL A 91 -13.07 0.21 31.24
N VAL A 92 -13.31 0.00 29.94
CA VAL A 92 -12.96 0.91 28.84
C VAL A 92 -14.20 1.73 28.49
N ALA A 93 -14.09 3.05 28.48
CA ALA A 93 -15.19 3.95 28.16
C ALA A 93 -14.77 4.91 27.03
N PHE A 94 -15.65 5.08 26.04
CA PHE A 94 -15.42 5.96 24.89
C PHE A 94 -16.25 7.23 24.99
N VAL A 95 -15.71 8.31 24.44
CA VAL A 95 -16.48 9.54 24.11
C VAL A 95 -16.57 9.61 22.59
N ARG A 96 -17.77 9.89 22.06
CA ARG A 96 -18.00 10.06 20.61
C ARG A 96 -18.32 11.50 20.27
N ASP A 97 -18.03 11.87 19.03
CA ASP A 97 -18.58 13.06 18.39
C ASP A 97 -20.01 12.82 17.85
N THR A 98 -20.57 13.85 17.20
CA THR A 98 -21.90 13.81 16.56
C THR A 98 -22.00 12.83 15.40
N ASP A 99 -20.88 12.45 14.79
CA ASP A 99 -20.81 11.49 13.67
C ASP A 99 -20.63 10.05 14.17
N GLY A 100 -20.61 9.86 15.50
CA GLY A 100 -20.47 8.56 16.14
C GLY A 100 -19.03 8.05 16.16
N VAL A 101 -18.04 8.91 15.89
CA VAL A 101 -16.62 8.56 15.93
C VAL A 101 -16.07 8.78 17.34
N GLY A 102 -15.38 7.79 17.89
CA GLY A 102 -14.71 7.90 19.19
C GLY A 102 -13.63 8.98 19.17
N THR A 103 -13.75 9.96 20.03
CA THR A 103 -12.79 11.07 20.16
C THR A 103 -11.77 10.84 21.25
N SER A 104 -12.12 10.05 22.26
CA SER A 104 -11.23 9.62 23.32
C SER A 104 -11.64 8.29 23.93
N VAL A 105 -10.71 7.64 24.62
CA VAL A 105 -10.92 6.42 25.40
C VAL A 105 -10.35 6.59 26.81
N GLY A 106 -11.11 6.23 27.82
CA GLY A 106 -10.68 6.17 29.22
C GLY A 106 -10.60 4.74 29.71
N LEU A 107 -9.68 4.44 30.60
CA LEU A 107 -9.52 3.16 31.28
C LEU A 107 -9.73 3.36 32.79
N ASP A 108 -10.77 2.75 33.38
CA ASP A 108 -11.11 2.82 34.81
C ASP A 108 -11.22 4.24 35.39
N GLY A 109 -11.74 5.19 34.63
CA GLY A 109 -11.85 6.58 35.08
C GLY A 109 -10.55 7.38 35.09
N ALA A 110 -9.46 6.82 34.53
CA ALA A 110 -8.25 7.59 34.27
C ALA A 110 -8.52 8.70 33.23
N ALA A 111 -7.61 9.66 33.13
CA ALA A 111 -7.70 10.73 32.14
C ALA A 111 -7.91 10.16 30.72
N PRO A 112 -8.91 10.65 29.96
CA PRO A 112 -9.18 10.10 28.65
C PRO A 112 -8.02 10.33 27.67
N LEU A 113 -7.60 9.29 26.98
CA LEU A 113 -6.62 9.33 25.90
C LEU A 113 -7.30 9.82 24.62
N PRO A 114 -6.84 10.92 24.01
CA PRO A 114 -7.42 11.45 22.78
C PRO A 114 -7.15 10.52 21.61
N ARG A 115 -8.07 10.50 20.63
CA ARG A 115 -7.87 9.78 19.36
C ARG A 115 -6.75 10.43 18.54
N ARG A 116 -5.85 9.62 18.04
CA ARG A 116 -4.72 10.06 17.19
C ARG A 116 -5.04 10.04 15.70
N ASP A 117 -5.74 9.02 15.25
CA ASP A 117 -6.13 8.88 13.86
C ASP A 117 -7.52 9.53 13.60
N ARG A 118 -7.72 10.04 12.41
CA ARG A 118 -8.98 10.70 12.05
C ARG A 118 -9.98 9.75 11.36
N GLY A 119 -9.80 8.42 11.47
CA GLY A 119 -10.71 7.44 10.88
C GLY A 119 -10.23 6.89 9.52
N PHE A 120 -11.12 6.15 8.82
CA PHE A 120 -10.74 5.24 7.75
C PHE A 120 -11.05 5.74 6.33
N SER A 121 -11.96 6.67 6.13
CA SER A 121 -12.44 6.97 4.78
C SER A 121 -12.26 8.43 4.39
N GLY A 122 -11.86 8.64 3.13
CA GLY A 122 -11.85 9.96 2.49
C GLY A 122 -10.72 10.90 2.91
N LEU A 123 -9.85 10.49 3.83
CA LEU A 123 -8.74 11.32 4.29
C LEU A 123 -7.56 11.22 3.33
N VAL A 124 -6.98 12.37 3.04
CA VAL A 124 -5.69 12.49 2.37
C VAL A 124 -4.68 12.91 3.43
N PHE A 125 -3.69 12.08 3.69
CA PHE A 125 -2.58 12.45 4.55
C PHE A 125 -1.83 13.63 3.95
N ARG A 126 -1.39 14.59 4.79
CA ARG A 126 -0.67 15.79 4.33
C ARG A 126 0.47 16.11 5.27
N ILE A 127 1.59 16.52 4.67
CA ILE A 127 2.70 17.15 5.39
C ILE A 127 2.65 18.67 5.19
N THR A 128 3.37 19.39 6.05
CA THR A 128 3.76 20.75 5.76
C THR A 128 5.12 20.74 5.08
N PRO A 129 5.24 21.10 3.79
CA PRO A 129 6.51 21.09 3.09
C PRO A 129 7.52 22.04 3.74
N ARG A 130 8.77 21.60 3.84
CA ARG A 130 9.86 22.40 4.46
C ARG A 130 10.18 23.68 3.69
N ARG A 131 9.89 23.73 2.40
CA ARG A 131 10.16 24.84 1.49
C ARG A 131 9.03 24.94 0.44
N PRO A 132 8.86 26.11 -0.21
CA PRO A 132 7.85 26.25 -1.26
C PRO A 132 8.03 25.20 -2.38
N LEU A 133 6.99 24.44 -2.68
CA LEU A 133 7.02 23.34 -3.65
C LEU A 133 7.45 23.79 -5.06
N ALA A 134 7.08 25.02 -5.47
CA ALA A 134 7.51 25.57 -6.76
C ALA A 134 9.04 25.75 -6.84
N ALA A 135 9.70 26.11 -5.74
CA ALA A 135 11.16 26.21 -5.68
C ALA A 135 11.80 24.82 -5.74
N LEU A 136 11.30 23.87 -4.92
CA LEU A 136 11.79 22.48 -4.90
C LEU A 136 11.66 21.81 -6.26
N ARG A 137 10.53 22.04 -6.97
CA ARG A 137 10.32 21.52 -8.32
C ARG A 137 11.32 22.06 -9.33
N ARG A 138 11.60 23.39 -9.32
CA ARG A 138 12.59 23.98 -10.23
C ARG A 138 13.98 23.41 -10.00
N GLU A 139 14.40 23.29 -8.73
CA GLU A 139 15.69 22.72 -8.34
C GLU A 139 15.80 21.24 -8.75
N ALA A 140 14.75 20.45 -8.52
CA ALA A 140 14.73 19.04 -8.89
C ALA A 140 14.79 18.82 -10.41
N LEU A 141 14.11 19.66 -11.20
CA LEU A 141 14.15 19.59 -12.65
C LEU A 141 15.51 20.01 -13.23
N ALA A 142 16.25 20.89 -12.53
CA ALA A 142 17.60 21.30 -12.94
C ALA A 142 18.69 20.31 -12.47
N ALA A 143 18.36 19.40 -11.55
CA ALA A 143 19.30 18.42 -11.02
C ALA A 143 19.37 17.16 -11.91
N SER A 144 20.51 16.46 -11.82
CA SER A 144 20.70 15.17 -12.49
C SER A 144 20.48 14.02 -11.53
N ALA A 145 19.90 12.93 -12.03
CA ALA A 145 19.84 11.67 -11.30
C ALA A 145 21.26 11.16 -11.00
N PRO A 146 21.46 10.39 -9.91
CA PRO A 146 22.75 9.81 -9.59
C PRO A 146 23.24 8.91 -10.73
N ALA A 147 24.53 8.98 -11.02
CA ALA A 147 25.17 8.07 -11.96
C ALA A 147 25.24 6.67 -11.34
N GLU A 148 24.85 5.67 -12.10
CA GLU A 148 24.93 4.27 -11.69
C GLU A 148 26.01 3.53 -12.47
N GLY A 149 26.79 2.71 -11.79
CA GLY A 149 27.73 1.77 -12.42
C GLY A 149 27.04 0.43 -12.68
N GLY A 150 27.53 -0.31 -13.69
CA GLY A 150 27.05 -1.64 -14.03
C GLY A 150 26.33 -1.73 -15.36
N THR A 151 25.79 -2.92 -15.65
CA THR A 151 25.03 -3.18 -16.89
C THR A 151 23.55 -3.34 -16.53
N PHE A 152 22.71 -2.59 -17.20
CA PHE A 152 21.28 -2.62 -17.01
C PHE A 152 20.55 -3.11 -18.25
N ARG A 153 19.37 -3.67 -18.08
CA ARG A 153 18.44 -3.92 -19.18
C ARG A 153 17.96 -2.61 -19.80
N PRO A 154 17.78 -2.55 -21.12
CA PRO A 154 17.13 -1.40 -21.75
C PRO A 154 15.73 -1.18 -21.15
N PRO A 155 15.34 0.07 -20.87
CA PRO A 155 13.99 0.36 -20.39
C PRO A 155 12.92 0.01 -21.43
N ASP A 156 11.89 -0.73 -20.98
CA ASP A 156 10.69 -1.05 -21.76
C ASP A 156 9.45 -0.74 -20.91
N LEU A 157 9.21 0.57 -20.69
CA LEU A 157 8.07 1.06 -19.92
C LEU A 157 6.80 0.96 -20.76
N VAL A 158 5.82 0.22 -20.26
CA VAL A 158 4.50 0.03 -20.89
C VAL A 158 3.40 0.61 -20.01
N GLU A 159 2.41 1.22 -20.64
CA GLU A 159 1.26 1.79 -19.93
C GLU A 159 0.31 0.68 -19.48
N LEU A 160 -0.06 0.66 -18.21
CA LEU A 160 -0.83 -0.45 -17.63
C LEU A 160 -2.20 -0.62 -18.26
N VAL A 161 -2.91 0.47 -18.52
CA VAL A 161 -4.26 0.43 -19.11
C VAL A 161 -4.26 -0.05 -20.56
N SER A 162 -3.13 0.00 -21.26
CA SER A 162 -3.00 -0.56 -22.62
C SER A 162 -2.91 -2.09 -22.62
N LEU A 163 -2.46 -2.69 -21.50
CA LEU A 163 -2.39 -4.15 -21.34
C LEU A 163 -3.71 -4.74 -20.81
N ASP A 164 -4.39 -4.02 -19.93
CA ASP A 164 -5.69 -4.41 -19.42
C ASP A 164 -6.49 -3.16 -19.01
N ALA A 165 -7.47 -2.78 -19.82
CA ALA A 165 -8.31 -1.58 -19.63
C ALA A 165 -9.22 -1.67 -18.40
N THR A 166 -9.28 -2.80 -17.71
CA THR A 166 -10.05 -2.97 -16.47
C THR A 166 -9.25 -2.63 -15.21
N ILE A 167 -7.93 -2.41 -15.33
CA ILE A 167 -7.10 -1.78 -14.29
C ILE A 167 -7.54 -0.33 -14.16
N ARG A 168 -7.84 0.11 -12.94
CA ARG A 168 -8.27 1.49 -12.68
C ARG A 168 -7.11 2.33 -12.19
N LEU A 169 -7.15 3.62 -12.55
CA LEU A 169 -6.16 4.60 -12.14
C LEU A 169 -6.78 5.63 -11.19
N ASP A 170 -6.15 5.85 -10.06
CA ASP A 170 -6.37 6.96 -9.13
C ASP A 170 -5.00 7.57 -8.81
N VAL A 171 -4.32 8.05 -9.87
CA VAL A 171 -2.94 8.54 -9.79
C VAL A 171 -2.92 9.81 -8.93
N ARG A 172 -2.65 9.63 -7.64
CA ARG A 172 -2.75 10.67 -6.62
C ARG A 172 -1.86 11.87 -6.91
N TYR A 173 -0.69 11.64 -7.44
CA TYR A 173 0.27 12.71 -7.75
C TYR A 173 -0.08 13.54 -9.00
N ALA A 174 -1.09 13.13 -9.76
CA ALA A 174 -1.68 13.96 -10.82
C ALA A 174 -2.78 14.90 -10.30
N THR A 175 -3.12 14.84 -9.01
CA THR A 175 -4.16 15.64 -8.37
C THR A 175 -3.63 16.31 -7.09
N ALA A 176 -4.44 17.13 -6.44
CA ALA A 176 -4.13 17.67 -5.11
C ALA A 176 -4.42 16.66 -3.97
N ALA A 177 -4.95 15.47 -4.26
CA ALA A 177 -5.27 14.44 -3.28
C ALA A 177 -4.04 13.57 -2.95
N ASN A 178 -2.90 14.19 -2.62
CA ASN A 178 -1.65 13.56 -2.22
C ASN A 178 -1.04 14.26 -1.00
N PHE A 179 0.02 13.70 -0.43
CA PHE A 179 0.62 14.21 0.81
C PHE A 179 1.25 15.61 0.70
N LEU A 180 1.57 16.08 -0.51
CA LEU A 180 2.05 17.46 -0.75
C LEU A 180 0.92 18.47 -0.93
N GLY A 181 -0.32 18.02 -1.18
CA GLY A 181 -1.48 18.87 -1.41
C GLY A 181 -1.50 19.58 -2.75
N THR A 182 -0.64 19.18 -3.69
CA THR A 182 -0.55 19.80 -5.03
C THR A 182 -0.14 18.76 -6.08
N PRO A 183 -0.61 18.88 -7.34
CA PRO A 183 -0.18 17.97 -8.39
C PRO A 183 1.32 18.10 -8.70
N VAL A 184 1.98 16.96 -8.85
CA VAL A 184 3.38 16.86 -9.32
C VAL A 184 3.47 16.28 -10.73
N TYR A 185 2.55 15.39 -11.10
CA TYR A 185 2.45 14.86 -12.46
C TYR A 185 1.57 15.74 -13.34
N ALA A 186 1.89 15.80 -14.62
CA ALA A 186 1.09 16.51 -15.62
C ALA A 186 -0.13 15.68 -16.10
N SER A 187 -0.09 14.35 -15.94
CA SER A 187 -1.13 13.44 -16.39
C SER A 187 -1.29 12.23 -15.47
N ALA A 188 -2.51 11.69 -15.40
CA ALA A 188 -2.85 10.51 -14.60
C ALA A 188 -2.57 9.22 -15.40
N ARG A 189 -1.30 8.93 -15.66
CA ARG A 189 -0.83 7.76 -16.40
C ARG A 189 0.06 6.89 -15.50
N ALA A 190 0.04 5.56 -15.71
CA ALA A 190 0.81 4.61 -14.93
C ALA A 190 1.58 3.66 -15.86
N PHE A 191 2.90 3.58 -15.66
CA PHE A 191 3.81 2.76 -16.46
C PHE A 191 4.64 1.85 -15.57
N LEU A 192 4.93 0.65 -16.06
CA LEU A 192 5.93 -0.25 -15.44
C LEU A 192 6.82 -0.83 -16.55
N GLN A 193 7.99 -1.37 -16.16
CA GLN A 193 8.77 -2.25 -17.04
C GLN A 193 7.89 -3.43 -17.46
N ARG A 194 7.97 -3.83 -18.72
CA ARG A 194 7.08 -4.87 -19.30
C ARG A 194 6.93 -6.12 -18.42
N PRO A 195 7.99 -6.76 -17.89
CA PRO A 195 7.81 -7.94 -17.04
C PRO A 195 7.02 -7.66 -15.76
N ALA A 196 7.23 -6.51 -15.14
CA ALA A 196 6.47 -6.08 -13.96
C ALA A 196 5.00 -5.77 -14.32
N ALA A 197 4.75 -5.11 -15.46
CA ALA A 197 3.40 -4.80 -15.94
C ALA A 197 2.61 -6.08 -16.25
N GLU A 198 3.22 -7.05 -16.91
CA GLU A 198 2.60 -8.35 -17.21
C GLU A 198 2.30 -9.16 -15.94
N ALA A 199 3.20 -9.13 -14.95
CA ALA A 199 2.97 -9.70 -13.62
C ALA A 199 1.78 -9.04 -12.92
N LEU A 200 1.70 -7.70 -12.96
CA LEU A 200 0.58 -6.94 -12.41
C LEU A 200 -0.76 -7.30 -13.08
N VAL A 201 -0.78 -7.47 -14.38
CA VAL A 201 -1.98 -7.92 -15.12
C VAL A 201 -2.42 -9.31 -14.66
N ARG A 202 -1.48 -10.24 -14.42
CA ARG A 202 -1.83 -11.56 -13.88
C ARG A 202 -2.40 -11.45 -12.46
N ALA A 203 -1.80 -10.63 -11.58
CA ALA A 203 -2.34 -10.34 -10.25
C ALA A 203 -3.76 -9.77 -10.33
N HIS A 204 -3.98 -8.79 -11.21
CA HIS A 204 -5.29 -8.21 -11.46
C HIS A 204 -6.34 -9.25 -11.87
N ARG A 205 -6.01 -10.14 -12.82
CA ARG A 205 -6.92 -11.21 -13.28
C ARG A 205 -7.27 -12.19 -12.18
N ARG A 206 -6.31 -12.56 -11.29
CA ARG A 206 -6.59 -13.41 -10.13
C ARG A 206 -7.58 -12.75 -9.16
N LEU A 207 -7.39 -11.48 -8.88
CA LEU A 207 -8.30 -10.70 -8.02
C LEU A 207 -9.69 -10.56 -8.59
N ARG A 208 -9.82 -10.43 -9.93
CA ARG A 208 -11.13 -10.37 -10.59
C ARG A 208 -11.95 -11.65 -10.36
N GLY A 209 -11.33 -12.81 -10.33
CA GLY A 209 -11.97 -14.07 -9.94
C GLY A 209 -12.53 -14.10 -8.52
N GLN A 210 -12.09 -13.17 -7.66
CA GLN A 210 -12.52 -13.02 -6.26
C GLN A 210 -13.41 -11.78 -6.04
N GLY A 211 -13.83 -11.09 -7.11
CA GLY A 211 -14.70 -9.91 -7.03
C GLY A 211 -13.99 -8.57 -6.83
N TYR A 212 -12.66 -8.53 -6.97
CA TYR A 212 -11.85 -7.33 -6.80
C TYR A 212 -11.07 -6.97 -8.06
N GLY A 213 -10.61 -5.73 -8.16
CA GLY A 213 -9.67 -5.27 -9.18
C GLY A 213 -8.63 -4.34 -8.56
N LEU A 214 -7.57 -4.06 -9.30
CA LEU A 214 -6.48 -3.17 -8.86
C LEU A 214 -6.79 -1.71 -9.20
N LEU A 215 -6.56 -0.83 -8.23
CA LEU A 215 -6.64 0.63 -8.34
C LEU A 215 -5.24 1.20 -8.08
N ILE A 216 -4.63 1.79 -9.11
CA ILE A 216 -3.23 2.23 -9.10
C ILE A 216 -3.15 3.68 -8.63
N HIS A 217 -2.32 3.93 -7.61
CA HIS A 217 -2.04 5.27 -7.07
C HIS A 217 -0.76 5.88 -7.62
N ASP A 218 0.29 5.06 -7.83
CA ASP A 218 1.54 5.44 -8.49
C ASP A 218 2.22 4.21 -9.12
N ALA A 219 3.09 4.45 -10.12
CA ALA A 219 3.87 3.39 -10.75
C ALA A 219 5.27 3.94 -11.10
N TYR A 220 5.68 3.97 -12.37
CA TYR A 220 6.91 4.67 -12.74
C TYR A 220 6.85 6.13 -12.31
N ARG A 221 7.87 6.56 -11.57
CA ARG A 221 8.04 7.93 -11.06
C ARG A 221 9.34 8.50 -11.61
N PRO A 222 9.33 9.60 -12.38
CA PRO A 222 10.57 10.27 -12.77
C PRO A 222 11.42 10.64 -11.56
N TRP A 223 12.74 10.47 -11.62
CA TRP A 223 13.63 10.71 -10.50
C TRP A 223 13.50 12.10 -9.87
N TRP A 224 13.28 13.14 -10.67
CA TRP A 224 13.10 14.51 -10.16
C TRP A 224 11.93 14.61 -9.16
N VAL A 225 10.89 13.78 -9.32
CA VAL A 225 9.75 13.74 -8.40
C VAL A 225 10.17 13.15 -7.05
N THR A 226 10.95 12.07 -7.05
CA THR A 226 11.53 11.52 -5.82
C THR A 226 12.35 12.57 -5.06
N LYS A 227 13.11 13.39 -5.79
CA LYS A 227 13.87 14.50 -5.20
C LYS A 227 12.94 15.55 -4.56
N VAL A 228 11.85 15.92 -5.24
CA VAL A 228 10.84 16.84 -4.66
C VAL A 228 10.25 16.27 -3.37
N PHE A 229 9.90 14.99 -3.35
CA PHE A 229 9.32 14.32 -2.18
C PHE A 229 10.28 14.37 -0.98
N TRP A 230 11.53 13.99 -1.20
CA TRP A 230 12.56 14.03 -0.17
C TRP A 230 12.81 15.43 0.38
N ASP A 231 12.97 16.41 -0.50
CA ASP A 231 13.29 17.79 -0.10
C ASP A 231 12.11 18.50 0.59
N ALA A 232 10.88 18.10 0.27
CA ALA A 232 9.66 18.61 0.89
C ALA A 232 9.41 17.98 2.27
N THR A 233 9.82 16.73 2.47
CA THR A 233 9.45 15.95 3.66
C THR A 233 10.29 16.34 4.89
N PRO A 234 9.65 16.58 6.06
CA PRO A 234 10.32 16.79 7.32
C PRO A 234 11.25 15.64 7.70
N PRO A 235 12.38 15.90 8.39
CA PRO A 235 13.38 14.88 8.70
C PRO A 235 12.85 13.65 9.46
N ASP A 236 11.93 13.86 10.40
CA ASP A 236 11.28 12.83 11.22
C ASP A 236 10.38 11.89 10.41
N LYS A 237 10.02 12.27 9.16
CA LYS A 237 9.17 11.49 8.26
C LYS A 237 9.91 10.92 7.04
N ARG A 238 11.21 11.13 6.95
CA ARG A 238 12.01 10.69 5.79
C ARG A 238 12.14 9.17 5.63
N ALA A 239 11.81 8.41 6.66
CA ALA A 239 11.72 6.95 6.56
C ALA A 239 10.67 6.48 5.53
N PHE A 240 9.66 7.33 5.24
CA PHE A 240 8.57 7.06 4.29
C PHE A 240 8.82 7.60 2.89
N VAL A 241 9.99 8.15 2.58
CA VAL A 241 10.32 8.67 1.24
C VAL A 241 11.72 8.22 0.84
N ALA A 242 11.88 7.86 -0.43
CA ALA A 242 13.16 7.39 -0.94
C ALA A 242 14.20 8.52 -1.01
N ASP A 243 15.42 8.24 -0.57
CA ASP A 243 16.57 9.13 -0.74
C ASP A 243 16.94 9.25 -2.22
N PRO A 244 16.88 10.45 -2.83
CA PRO A 244 17.17 10.62 -4.25
C PRO A 244 18.63 10.30 -4.61
N SER A 245 19.56 10.31 -3.67
CA SER A 245 20.95 9.90 -3.93
C SER A 245 21.09 8.40 -4.23
N ARG A 246 20.13 7.58 -3.78
CA ARG A 246 20.02 6.15 -4.05
C ARG A 246 18.97 5.82 -5.12
N GLY A 247 18.07 6.77 -5.38
CA GLY A 247 16.89 6.57 -6.20
C GLY A 247 15.83 5.67 -5.54
N SER A 248 14.69 5.55 -6.22
CA SER A 248 13.56 4.71 -5.83
C SER A 248 13.38 3.58 -6.83
N ARG A 249 12.73 2.47 -6.41
CA ARG A 249 12.31 1.41 -7.34
C ARG A 249 11.24 1.91 -8.30
N HIS A 250 10.45 2.92 -7.92
CA HIS A 250 9.58 3.66 -8.83
C HIS A 250 10.36 4.33 -9.98
N ASN A 251 11.55 4.87 -9.71
CA ASN A 251 12.37 5.48 -10.75
C ASN A 251 12.86 4.46 -11.79
N ARG A 252 12.86 3.18 -11.44
CA ARG A 252 13.24 2.08 -12.33
C ARG A 252 12.06 1.49 -13.10
N GLY A 253 10.82 1.96 -12.81
CA GLY A 253 9.58 1.39 -13.33
C GLY A 253 9.29 -0.02 -12.80
N CYS A 254 9.77 -0.33 -11.61
CA CYS A 254 9.68 -1.65 -10.97
C CYS A 254 9.01 -1.61 -9.61
N ALA A 255 8.35 -0.52 -9.25
CA ALA A 255 7.49 -0.42 -8.08
C ALA A 255 6.13 0.14 -8.44
N VAL A 256 5.12 -0.25 -7.68
CA VAL A 256 3.74 0.19 -7.85
C VAL A 256 3.10 0.40 -6.50
N ASP A 257 2.39 1.53 -6.36
CA ASP A 257 1.52 1.84 -5.22
C ASP A 257 0.07 1.61 -5.65
N LEU A 258 -0.65 0.80 -4.90
CA LEU A 258 -1.98 0.39 -5.32
C LEU A 258 -2.86 -0.08 -4.15
N THR A 259 -4.15 -0.17 -4.42
CA THR A 259 -5.14 -0.76 -3.55
C THR A 259 -6.13 -1.61 -4.36
N LEU A 260 -7.13 -2.16 -3.68
CA LEU A 260 -8.22 -2.91 -4.30
C LEU A 260 -9.44 -2.01 -4.54
N TYR A 261 -10.22 -2.32 -5.60
CA TYR A 261 -11.59 -1.86 -5.73
C TYR A 261 -12.54 -3.05 -5.89
N ARG A 262 -13.77 -2.92 -5.40
CA ARG A 262 -14.80 -3.95 -5.55
C ARG A 262 -15.41 -3.89 -6.95
N LEU A 263 -15.55 -5.02 -7.63
CA LEU A 263 -16.16 -5.08 -8.97
C LEU A 263 -17.66 -4.72 -8.95
N ARG A 264 -18.37 -5.06 -7.85
CA ARG A 264 -19.82 -4.86 -7.72
C ARG A 264 -20.27 -3.40 -7.74
N ASP A 265 -19.46 -2.47 -7.22
CA ASP A 265 -19.80 -1.06 -7.08
C ASP A 265 -18.69 -0.11 -7.55
N GLY A 266 -17.54 -0.64 -7.88
CA GLY A 266 -16.38 0.11 -8.35
C GLY A 266 -15.70 0.99 -7.31
N ARG A 267 -16.07 0.88 -6.03
CA ARG A 267 -15.47 1.66 -4.94
C ARG A 267 -14.20 1.01 -4.46
N ALA A 268 -13.22 1.84 -4.11
CA ALA A 268 -12.03 1.37 -3.39
C ALA A 268 -12.44 0.68 -2.08
N VAL A 269 -11.71 -0.37 -1.71
CA VAL A 269 -11.90 -1.01 -0.40
C VAL A 269 -11.22 -0.17 0.68
N GLU A 270 -11.67 -0.34 1.91
CA GLU A 270 -10.97 0.25 3.05
C GLU A 270 -9.82 -0.64 3.48
N MET A 271 -8.71 0.00 3.81
CA MET A 271 -7.49 -0.61 4.35
C MET A 271 -7.26 -0.13 5.80
N PRO A 272 -6.37 -0.76 6.58
CA PRO A 272 -6.10 -0.34 7.96
C PRO A 272 -5.55 1.08 8.09
N GLY A 273 -4.84 1.59 7.08
CA GLY A 273 -4.34 2.96 6.96
C GLY A 273 -4.66 3.56 5.61
N VAL A 274 -4.51 4.88 5.45
CA VAL A 274 -4.70 5.56 4.17
C VAL A 274 -3.42 5.59 3.35
N TYR A 275 -3.55 5.76 2.05
CA TYR A 275 -2.40 5.90 1.14
C TYR A 275 -1.53 7.11 1.51
N ASP A 276 -0.21 6.98 1.43
CA ASP A 276 0.80 7.98 1.83
C ASP A 276 0.79 8.36 3.31
N GLU A 277 0.10 7.63 4.18
CA GLU A 277 0.10 7.90 5.61
C GLU A 277 1.47 7.59 6.22
N MET A 278 2.15 8.60 6.75
CA MET A 278 3.47 8.46 7.36
C MET A 278 3.33 8.12 8.86
N SER A 279 2.81 6.93 9.15
CA SER A 279 2.58 6.42 10.51
C SER A 279 2.69 4.89 10.57
N GLU A 280 2.59 4.33 11.77
CA GLU A 280 2.55 2.87 11.99
C GLU A 280 1.40 2.15 11.25
N ARG A 281 0.32 2.86 10.91
CA ARG A 281 -0.82 2.31 10.16
C ARG A 281 -0.49 1.98 8.71
N SER A 282 0.63 2.48 8.21
CA SER A 282 1.15 2.16 6.87
C SER A 282 1.80 0.79 6.81
N HIS A 283 2.26 0.24 7.92
CA HIS A 283 2.99 -1.02 7.93
C HIS A 283 2.11 -2.19 7.46
N PRO A 284 2.65 -3.11 6.65
CA PRO A 284 1.93 -4.29 6.15
C PRO A 284 1.43 -5.24 7.23
N ASP A 285 2.03 -5.19 8.41
CA ASP A 285 1.70 -6.02 9.57
C ASP A 285 0.97 -5.26 10.68
N PHE A 286 0.55 -4.01 10.44
CA PHE A 286 -0.19 -3.22 11.42
C PHE A 286 -1.42 -4.00 11.93
N PRO A 287 -1.54 -4.26 13.26
CA PRO A 287 -2.56 -5.13 13.82
C PRO A 287 -3.93 -4.48 13.94
N GLY A 288 -4.02 -3.14 13.78
CA GLY A 288 -5.24 -2.37 13.96
C GLY A 288 -6.22 -2.48 12.80
N GLY A 289 -7.28 -1.69 12.88
CA GLY A 289 -8.38 -1.71 11.91
C GLY A 289 -9.40 -2.81 12.21
N THR A 290 -10.25 -3.07 11.22
CA THR A 290 -11.23 -4.18 11.27
C THR A 290 -10.66 -5.45 10.65
N SER A 291 -11.28 -6.61 10.94
CA SER A 291 -10.93 -7.88 10.28
C SER A 291 -11.04 -7.80 8.76
N GLU A 292 -12.08 -7.11 8.24
CA GLU A 292 -12.27 -6.92 6.80
C GLU A 292 -11.14 -6.09 6.19
N GLN A 293 -10.69 -5.00 6.85
CA GLN A 293 -9.61 -4.15 6.38
C GLN A 293 -8.27 -4.90 6.34
N ARG A 294 -7.95 -5.65 7.39
CA ARG A 294 -6.73 -6.49 7.41
C ARG A 294 -6.79 -7.59 6.35
N TRP A 295 -7.96 -8.22 6.19
CA TRP A 295 -8.15 -9.24 5.16
C TRP A 295 -7.95 -8.69 3.74
N HIS A 296 -8.46 -7.49 3.43
CA HIS A 296 -8.23 -6.84 2.12
C HIS A 296 -6.73 -6.58 1.88
N ARG A 297 -6.01 -6.08 2.88
CA ARG A 297 -4.57 -5.85 2.81
C ARG A 297 -3.82 -7.16 2.56
N ASP A 298 -4.15 -8.21 3.31
CA ASP A 298 -3.48 -9.51 3.24
C ASP A 298 -3.81 -10.23 1.92
N LEU A 299 -5.03 -10.07 1.39
CA LEU A 299 -5.41 -10.54 0.06
C LEU A 299 -4.57 -9.85 -1.03
N LEU A 300 -4.47 -8.52 -0.99
CA LEU A 300 -3.64 -7.77 -1.92
C LEU A 300 -2.20 -8.26 -1.89
N ARG A 301 -1.62 -8.36 -0.68
CA ARG A 301 -0.26 -8.84 -0.47
C ARG A 301 -0.05 -10.23 -1.05
N ALA A 302 -0.89 -11.19 -0.69
CA ALA A 302 -0.75 -12.58 -1.12
C ALA A 302 -0.79 -12.71 -2.66
N VAL A 303 -1.70 -11.99 -3.33
CA VAL A 303 -1.82 -12.05 -4.78
C VAL A 303 -0.64 -11.37 -5.48
N MET A 304 -0.17 -10.24 -4.97
CA MET A 304 1.00 -9.53 -5.53
C MET A 304 2.29 -10.35 -5.36
N GLU A 305 2.51 -10.94 -4.18
CA GLU A 305 3.68 -11.76 -3.90
C GLU A 305 3.71 -13.03 -4.77
N ALA A 306 2.56 -13.65 -5.04
CA ALA A 306 2.46 -14.80 -5.95
C ALA A 306 2.88 -14.47 -7.39
N GLU A 307 2.81 -13.22 -7.81
CA GLU A 307 3.23 -12.76 -9.14
C GLU A 307 4.64 -12.14 -9.15
N GLY A 308 5.40 -12.28 -8.04
CA GLY A 308 6.81 -11.90 -7.97
C GLY A 308 7.06 -10.46 -7.55
N PHE A 309 6.07 -9.84 -6.93
CA PHE A 309 6.28 -8.60 -6.18
C PHE A 309 6.64 -8.89 -4.73
N VAL A 310 7.14 -7.90 -4.03
CA VAL A 310 7.45 -7.95 -2.60
C VAL A 310 6.90 -6.68 -1.98
N VAL A 311 6.08 -6.82 -0.92
CA VAL A 311 5.57 -5.65 -0.20
C VAL A 311 6.73 -4.92 0.50
N PHE A 312 6.70 -3.59 0.50
CA PHE A 312 7.67 -2.78 1.22
C PHE A 312 7.37 -2.80 2.73
N GLU A 313 8.40 -2.92 3.55
CA GLU A 313 8.27 -3.19 4.99
C GLU A 313 7.54 -2.13 5.81
N VAL A 314 7.40 -0.90 5.30
CA VAL A 314 6.74 0.21 6.00
C VAL A 314 5.51 0.76 5.28
N GLU A 315 5.12 0.16 4.10
CA GLU A 315 4.02 0.65 3.27
C GLU A 315 3.21 -0.51 2.70
N TRP A 316 1.98 -0.73 3.19
CA TRP A 316 1.11 -1.82 2.74
C TRP A 316 0.68 -1.71 1.28
N TRP A 317 0.73 -0.51 0.70
CA TRP A 317 0.34 -0.23 -0.69
C TRP A 317 1.48 -0.39 -1.68
N HIS A 318 2.76 -0.36 -1.23
CA HIS A 318 3.94 -0.33 -2.07
C HIS A 318 4.50 -1.73 -2.32
N PHE A 319 4.65 -2.08 -3.60
CA PHE A 319 5.16 -3.37 -4.03
C PHE A 319 6.32 -3.23 -5.01
N ASP A 320 7.47 -3.78 -4.64
CA ASP A 320 8.66 -3.86 -5.50
C ASP A 320 8.63 -5.12 -6.37
N PHE A 321 8.82 -5.00 -7.67
CA PHE A 321 9.04 -6.16 -8.54
C PHE A 321 10.44 -6.73 -8.33
N ARG A 322 10.55 -8.05 -8.17
CA ARG A 322 11.79 -8.76 -7.78
C ARG A 322 13.02 -8.43 -8.64
N GLU A 323 12.85 -8.12 -9.94
CA GLU A 323 13.93 -7.84 -10.88
C GLU A 323 14.32 -6.35 -10.96
N TRP A 324 13.89 -5.51 -10.02
CA TRP A 324 14.10 -4.06 -10.07
C TRP A 324 15.57 -3.63 -10.20
N ARG A 325 16.52 -4.46 -9.69
CA ARG A 325 17.96 -4.17 -9.75
C ARG A 325 18.52 -4.24 -11.17
N GLU A 326 17.81 -4.87 -12.08
CA GLU A 326 18.24 -5.04 -13.46
C GLU A 326 17.94 -3.82 -14.35
N TYR A 327 17.23 -2.82 -13.81
CA TYR A 327 16.86 -1.61 -14.52
C TYR A 327 17.50 -0.37 -13.92
N PRO A 328 17.92 0.63 -14.75
CA PRO A 328 18.53 1.86 -14.27
C PRO A 328 17.51 2.81 -13.64
N ILE A 329 18.00 3.78 -12.89
CA ILE A 329 17.23 4.95 -12.48
C ILE A 329 16.89 5.80 -13.72
N LEU A 330 15.61 6.08 -13.94
CA LEU A 330 15.10 6.83 -15.06
C LEU A 330 14.58 8.20 -14.61
N ASN A 331 14.73 9.19 -15.48
CA ASN A 331 14.19 10.54 -15.30
C ASN A 331 13.44 10.98 -16.57
N LEU A 332 12.63 10.09 -17.15
CA LEU A 332 11.88 10.31 -18.38
C LEU A 332 10.52 10.96 -18.06
N ALA A 333 10.16 12.02 -18.72
CA ALA A 333 8.83 12.61 -18.62
C ALA A 333 7.78 11.68 -19.29
N PHE A 334 6.55 11.66 -18.76
CA PHE A 334 5.46 10.79 -19.27
C PHE A 334 5.12 11.06 -20.74
N GLU A 335 5.27 12.30 -21.18
CA GLU A 335 5.03 12.71 -22.57
C GLU A 335 6.00 12.03 -23.57
N ARG A 336 7.19 11.62 -23.09
CA ARG A 336 8.19 10.88 -23.87
C ARG A 336 7.94 9.38 -23.91
N LEU A 337 7.00 8.90 -23.09
CA LEU A 337 6.58 7.49 -22.99
C LEU A 337 5.33 7.23 -23.85
N SER A 338 5.00 8.10 -24.80
CA SER A 338 3.86 7.95 -25.69
C SER A 338 3.92 6.62 -26.43
N ALA A 339 2.75 6.01 -26.62
CA ALA A 339 2.56 4.72 -27.23
C ALA A 339 3.59 4.45 -28.34
N ARG A 340 4.50 3.49 -28.09
CA ARG A 340 5.15 2.82 -29.20
C ARG A 340 4.04 2.03 -29.90
N PRO A 341 3.93 2.16 -31.21
CA PRO A 341 2.91 1.49 -32.00
C PRO A 341 2.93 -0.03 -31.82
#